data_fd3656a1425a87daf52bf4c5546eae56
#
_entry.id   fd3656a1425a87daf52bf4c5546eae56
#
_cell.length_a   1.000
_cell.length_b   1.000
_cell.length_c   1.000
_cell.angle_alpha   90.00
_cell.angle_beta   90.00
_cell.angle_gamma   90.00
#
_symmetry.space_group_name_H-M   'P 1'
#
loop_
_entity.id
_entity.type
_entity.pdbx_description
1 polymer ?
#
loop_
_entity_poly.entity_id
_entity_poly.type
_entity_poly.pdbx_seq_one_letter_code
_entity_poly.pdbx_strand_id
1 'polypeptide(L)'
;MIFISGAHGVGKTYFSNLAKSELHINSYTASELIEKSRNLKFNENKQVSDIQGNQTYLIHAIKMLQETKEEFLLDGHFCLLDEKRAIKRISFETFRDLRPDAIILLTENPDIIAQRRKERDGAQVSVQEIKLFQKEEITYARQVARQLSIRLFVSNGKNDLLKAIDFIKFLLREGD
;
A
#
# COMPACT_ATOMS: atom_id res chain seq x y z
N MET A 1 10.09 -2.24 7.82
CA MET A 1 8.79 -2.37 7.14
C MET A 1 8.85 -1.81 5.74
N ILE A 2 8.40 -2.58 4.72
CA ILE A 2 8.35 -2.15 3.31
C ILE A 2 6.89 -1.81 2.94
N PHE A 3 6.66 -0.61 2.41
CA PHE A 3 5.31 -0.17 2.01
C PHE A 3 5.03 -0.56 0.57
N ILE A 4 3.96 -1.33 0.36
CA ILE A 4 3.50 -1.77 -0.98
C ILE A 4 2.27 -0.95 -1.36
N SER A 5 2.26 -0.39 -2.55
CA SER A 5 1.13 0.36 -3.07
C SER A 5 0.83 0.06 -4.54
N GLY A 6 -0.25 0.64 -5.02
CA GLY A 6 -0.73 0.54 -6.40
C GLY A 6 -2.25 0.55 -6.48
N ALA A 7 -2.78 0.76 -7.66
CA ALA A 7 -4.21 0.84 -7.90
C ALA A 7 -4.98 -0.42 -7.47
N HIS A 8 -6.25 -0.27 -7.11
CA HIS A 8 -7.11 -1.42 -6.85
C HIS A 8 -7.19 -2.34 -8.09
N GLY A 9 -6.92 -3.64 -7.90
CA GLY A 9 -6.88 -4.63 -8.99
C GLY A 9 -5.52 -4.77 -9.68
N VAL A 10 -4.48 -4.03 -9.27
CA VAL A 10 -3.13 -4.14 -9.84
C VAL A 10 -2.46 -5.49 -9.53
N GLY A 11 -2.84 -6.15 -8.43
CA GLY A 11 -2.30 -7.46 -8.02
C GLY A 11 -1.47 -7.42 -6.73
N LYS A 12 -1.70 -6.45 -5.84
CA LYS A 12 -0.98 -6.36 -4.55
C LYS A 12 -1.08 -7.63 -3.71
N THR A 13 -2.29 -8.19 -3.56
CA THR A 13 -2.49 -9.44 -2.81
C THR A 13 -1.70 -10.61 -3.41
N TYR A 14 -1.66 -10.73 -4.74
CA TYR A 14 -0.87 -11.76 -5.41
C TYR A 14 0.63 -11.57 -5.10
N PHE A 15 1.13 -10.33 -5.20
CA PHE A 15 2.51 -10.01 -4.89
C PHE A 15 2.86 -10.28 -3.41
N SER A 16 1.99 -9.90 -2.49
CA SER A 16 2.19 -10.16 -1.05
C SER A 16 2.26 -11.66 -0.74
N ASN A 17 1.42 -12.47 -1.38
CA ASN A 17 1.47 -13.93 -1.25
C ASN A 17 2.75 -14.52 -1.83
N LEU A 18 3.21 -14.01 -2.98
CA LEU A 18 4.49 -14.40 -3.58
C LEU A 18 5.66 -14.06 -2.65
N ALA A 19 5.69 -12.84 -2.12
CA ALA A 19 6.74 -12.43 -1.18
C ALA A 19 6.72 -13.28 0.10
N LYS A 20 5.55 -13.60 0.63
CA LYS A 20 5.42 -14.48 1.79
C LYS A 20 5.97 -15.88 1.51
N SER A 21 5.70 -16.46 0.34
CA SER A 21 6.20 -17.79 0.00
C SER A 21 7.70 -17.81 -0.28
N GLU A 22 8.24 -16.77 -0.92
CA GLU A 22 9.65 -16.70 -1.33
C GLU A 22 10.61 -16.22 -0.23
N LEU A 23 10.11 -15.38 0.67
CA LEU A 23 10.94 -14.66 1.66
C LEU A 23 10.55 -14.96 3.10
N HIS A 24 9.46 -15.69 3.34
CA HIS A 24 8.89 -15.95 4.66
C HIS A 24 8.58 -14.65 5.45
N ILE A 25 8.34 -13.54 4.74
CA ILE A 25 8.02 -12.24 5.33
C ILE A 25 6.50 -12.09 5.55
N ASN A 26 6.11 -11.57 6.69
CA ASN A 26 4.71 -11.30 6.97
C ASN A 26 4.18 -10.12 6.13
N SER A 27 2.88 -10.15 5.81
CA SER A 27 2.22 -9.07 5.09
C SER A 27 0.91 -8.71 5.78
N TYR A 28 0.66 -7.41 5.92
CA TYR A 28 -0.55 -6.84 6.51
C TYR A 28 -1.16 -5.84 5.55
N THR A 29 -2.49 -5.71 5.54
CA THR A 29 -3.16 -4.64 4.81
C THR A 29 -3.50 -3.49 5.76
N ALA A 30 -3.38 -2.26 5.28
CA ALA A 30 -3.73 -1.07 6.06
C ALA A 30 -5.19 -1.13 6.55
N SER A 31 -6.11 -1.62 5.69
CA SER A 31 -7.53 -1.75 6.03
C SER A 31 -7.78 -2.72 7.20
N GLU A 32 -7.15 -3.90 7.17
CA GLU A 32 -7.26 -4.88 8.28
C GLU A 32 -6.68 -4.34 9.59
N LEU A 33 -5.55 -3.65 9.53
CA LEU A 33 -4.93 -3.06 10.71
C LEU A 33 -5.79 -1.94 11.29
N ILE A 34 -6.36 -1.10 10.44
CA ILE A 34 -7.31 -0.05 10.86
C ILE A 34 -8.53 -0.68 11.53
N GLU A 35 -9.13 -1.70 10.90
CA GLU A 35 -10.32 -2.37 11.43
C GLU A 35 -10.03 -3.02 12.79
N LYS A 36 -8.94 -3.78 12.91
CA LYS A 36 -8.52 -4.37 14.18
C LYS A 36 -8.29 -3.31 15.27
N SER A 37 -7.58 -2.23 14.96
CA SER A 37 -7.32 -1.14 15.91
C SER A 37 -8.60 -0.41 16.32
N ARG A 38 -9.55 -0.23 15.40
CA ARG A 38 -10.86 0.33 15.72
C ARG A 38 -11.62 -0.56 16.67
N ASN A 39 -11.68 -1.86 16.43
CA ASN A 39 -12.39 -2.81 17.28
C ASN A 39 -11.81 -2.90 18.69
N LEU A 40 -10.50 -2.77 18.86
CA LEU A 40 -9.84 -2.73 20.18
C LEU A 40 -10.18 -1.44 20.98
N LYS A 41 -10.42 -0.30 20.29
CA LYS A 41 -10.78 0.98 20.91
C LYS A 41 -12.28 1.22 21.00
N PHE A 42 -13.13 0.38 20.41
CA PHE A 42 -14.58 0.58 20.29
C PHE A 42 -15.36 0.52 21.62
N ASN A 43 -14.71 0.36 22.74
CA ASN A 43 -15.37 0.56 24.05
C ASN A 43 -15.56 2.05 24.40
N GLU A 44 -15.03 3.02 23.63
CA GLU A 44 -15.02 4.41 24.10
C GLU A 44 -15.52 5.51 23.16
N ASN A 45 -15.99 5.32 21.96
CA ASN A 45 -16.77 6.33 21.20
C ASN A 45 -16.87 6.02 19.70
N LYS A 46 -18.12 5.87 19.25
CA LYS A 46 -18.52 5.74 17.84
C LYS A 46 -18.37 7.08 17.12
N GLN A 47 -17.84 7.02 15.96
CA GLN A 47 -17.91 7.81 14.73
C GLN A 47 -16.54 8.26 14.22
N VAL A 48 -16.04 7.60 13.17
CA VAL A 48 -15.08 8.22 12.27
C VAL A 48 -15.31 7.66 10.86
N SER A 49 -16.00 8.41 10.03
CA SER A 49 -16.05 8.27 8.57
C SER A 49 -14.93 9.06 7.90
N ASP A 50 -13.81 9.30 8.60
CA ASP A 50 -12.78 10.24 8.19
C ASP A 50 -11.50 9.50 7.79
N ILE A 51 -10.96 9.85 6.62
CA ILE A 51 -9.68 9.35 6.13
C ILE A 51 -8.57 9.65 7.17
N GLN A 52 -8.60 10.81 7.79
CA GLN A 52 -7.61 11.26 8.77
C GLN A 52 -7.65 10.44 10.07
N GLY A 53 -8.83 10.14 10.60
CA GLY A 53 -8.98 9.29 11.79
C GLY A 53 -8.48 7.86 11.55
N ASN A 54 -8.71 7.32 10.35
CA ASN A 54 -8.21 6.00 9.97
C ASN A 54 -6.67 5.93 9.97
N GLN A 55 -5.97 7.02 9.61
CA GLN A 55 -4.51 7.05 9.62
C GLN A 55 -3.93 6.96 11.05
N THR A 56 -4.59 7.56 12.03
CA THR A 56 -4.18 7.47 13.45
C THR A 56 -4.25 6.02 13.94
N TYR A 57 -5.28 5.27 13.59
CA TYR A 57 -5.40 3.84 13.94
C TYR A 57 -4.30 3.01 13.25
N LEU A 58 -4.03 3.30 11.98
CA LEU A 58 -2.96 2.62 11.24
C LEU A 58 -1.59 2.86 11.87
N ILE A 59 -1.25 4.12 12.16
CA ILE A 59 0.03 4.48 12.78
C ILE A 59 0.21 3.76 14.12
N HIS A 60 -0.85 3.70 14.94
CA HIS A 60 -0.80 2.99 16.21
C HIS A 60 -0.53 1.48 16.02
N ALA A 61 -1.26 0.84 15.10
CA ALA A 61 -1.06 -0.59 14.81
C ALA A 61 0.34 -0.89 14.28
N ILE A 62 0.87 -0.04 13.40
CA ILE A 62 2.21 -0.18 12.84
C ILE A 62 3.29 -0.03 13.93
N LYS A 63 3.15 0.93 14.85
CA LYS A 63 4.08 1.07 15.98
C LYS A 63 4.16 -0.21 16.81
N MET A 64 3.02 -0.83 17.12
CA MET A 64 2.98 -2.10 17.84
C MET A 64 3.68 -3.24 17.07
N LEU A 65 3.51 -3.30 15.74
CA LEU A 65 4.21 -4.28 14.91
C LEU A 65 5.72 -4.02 14.84
N GLN A 66 6.15 -2.76 14.78
CA GLN A 66 7.57 -2.39 14.75
C GLN A 66 8.30 -2.73 16.05
N GLU A 67 7.59 -2.81 17.19
CA GLU A 67 8.15 -3.25 18.47
C GLU A 67 8.61 -4.73 18.43
N THR A 68 8.02 -5.56 17.55
CA THR A 68 8.45 -6.96 17.38
C THR A 68 9.81 -7.10 16.70
N LYS A 69 10.31 -6.03 16.07
CA LYS A 69 11.54 -5.99 15.25
C LYS A 69 11.53 -6.96 14.06
N GLU A 70 10.39 -7.52 13.72
CA GLU A 70 10.24 -8.35 12.52
C GLU A 70 10.03 -7.46 11.29
N GLU A 71 10.66 -7.86 10.17
CA GLU A 71 10.38 -7.23 8.88
C GLU A 71 9.02 -7.69 8.35
N PHE A 72 8.27 -6.74 7.81
CA PHE A 72 6.96 -7.03 7.23
C PHE A 72 6.63 -6.09 6.06
N LEU A 73 5.67 -6.53 5.26
CA LEU A 73 5.09 -5.76 4.17
C LEU A 73 3.79 -5.10 4.63
N LEU A 74 3.59 -3.84 4.29
CA LEU A 74 2.35 -3.11 4.52
C LEU A 74 1.70 -2.76 3.17
N ASP A 75 0.59 -3.43 2.83
CA ASP A 75 -0.22 -3.09 1.65
C ASP A 75 -1.13 -1.91 1.96
N GLY A 76 -0.95 -0.82 1.24
CA GLY A 76 -1.73 0.39 1.38
C GLY A 76 -1.87 1.16 0.06
N HIS A 77 -2.16 2.44 0.17
CA HIS A 77 -2.32 3.35 -0.95
C HIS A 77 -1.66 4.69 -0.65
N PHE A 78 -1.18 5.38 -1.69
CA PHE A 78 -0.77 6.78 -1.62
C PHE A 78 -1.94 7.72 -1.82
N CYS A 79 -2.93 7.27 -2.61
CA CYS A 79 -4.13 8.02 -2.94
C CYS A 79 -5.38 7.20 -2.66
N LEU A 80 -6.46 7.88 -2.31
CA LEU A 80 -7.79 7.32 -2.13
C LEU A 80 -8.78 8.07 -2.99
N LEU A 81 -9.92 7.47 -3.29
CA LEU A 81 -11.05 8.17 -3.89
C LEU A 81 -11.99 8.66 -2.78
N ASP A 82 -12.34 9.92 -2.81
CA ASP A 82 -13.38 10.45 -1.93
C ASP A 82 -14.80 10.04 -2.39
N GLU A 83 -15.82 10.45 -1.68
CA GLU A 83 -17.23 10.17 -1.97
C GLU A 83 -17.65 10.66 -3.37
N LYS A 84 -17.01 11.70 -3.88
CA LYS A 84 -17.21 12.25 -5.24
C LYS A 84 -16.30 11.61 -6.28
N ARG A 85 -15.59 10.54 -5.93
CA ARG A 85 -14.58 9.85 -6.76
C ARG A 85 -13.39 10.73 -7.16
N ALA A 86 -13.16 11.84 -6.46
CA ALA A 86 -11.96 12.64 -6.66
C ALA A 86 -10.75 11.96 -5.97
N ILE A 87 -9.60 11.99 -6.64
CA ILE A 87 -8.36 11.42 -6.11
C ILE A 87 -7.85 12.33 -4.99
N LYS A 88 -7.67 11.78 -3.80
CA LYS A 88 -7.13 12.45 -2.62
C LYS A 88 -5.84 11.78 -2.19
N ARG A 89 -4.78 12.54 -2.03
CA ARG A 89 -3.51 12.08 -1.45
C ARG A 89 -3.67 11.88 0.05
N ILE A 90 -3.13 10.79 0.56
CA ILE A 90 -2.90 10.63 1.99
C ILE A 90 -1.82 11.63 2.41
N SER A 91 -1.95 12.23 3.58
CA SER A 91 -1.01 13.27 4.01
C SER A 91 0.42 12.72 4.11
N PHE A 92 1.41 13.57 3.82
CA PHE A 92 2.82 13.20 3.92
C PHE A 92 3.21 12.81 5.36
N GLU A 93 2.62 13.48 6.34
CA GLU A 93 2.81 13.21 7.76
C GLU A 93 2.52 11.74 8.10
N THR A 94 1.49 11.14 7.47
CA THR A 94 1.20 9.72 7.64
C THR A 94 2.40 8.85 7.27
N PHE A 95 3.02 9.07 6.11
CA PHE A 95 4.18 8.28 5.67
C PHE A 95 5.41 8.55 6.52
N ARG A 96 5.63 9.79 6.94
CA ARG A 96 6.68 10.14 7.89
C ARG A 96 6.52 9.39 9.21
N ASP A 97 5.29 9.27 9.71
CA ASP A 97 4.99 8.63 10.99
C ASP A 97 4.96 7.09 10.88
N LEU A 98 4.64 6.52 9.70
CA LEU A 98 4.75 5.10 9.38
C LEU A 98 6.22 4.63 9.26
N ARG A 99 7.15 5.51 8.87
CA ARG A 99 8.58 5.25 8.72
C ARG A 99 8.89 4.01 7.87
N PRO A 100 8.43 3.94 6.62
CA PRO A 100 8.81 2.82 5.76
C PRO A 100 10.31 2.89 5.41
N ASP A 101 10.98 1.73 5.35
CA ASP A 101 12.38 1.61 4.93
C ASP A 101 12.53 1.67 3.41
N ALA A 102 11.49 1.25 2.70
CA ALA A 102 11.40 1.34 1.25
C ALA A 102 9.95 1.28 0.77
N ILE A 103 9.75 1.62 -0.49
CA ILE A 103 8.46 1.59 -1.17
C ILE A 103 8.53 0.67 -2.39
N ILE A 104 7.51 -0.17 -2.56
CA ILE A 104 7.24 -0.91 -3.80
C ILE A 104 5.91 -0.42 -4.35
N LEU A 105 5.94 0.18 -5.53
CA LEU A 105 4.74 0.61 -6.23
C LEU A 105 4.47 -0.33 -7.40
N LEU A 106 3.38 -1.07 -7.33
CA LEU A 106 2.94 -1.95 -8.40
C LEU A 106 2.14 -1.16 -9.43
N THR A 107 2.47 -1.36 -10.70
CA THR A 107 1.69 -0.83 -11.83
C THR A 107 1.34 -1.96 -12.79
N GLU A 108 0.31 -1.75 -13.59
CA GLU A 108 -0.13 -2.70 -14.61
C GLU A 108 -0.83 -1.93 -15.74
N ASN A 109 -0.99 -2.56 -16.91
CA ASN A 109 -1.82 -2.02 -17.97
C ASN A 109 -3.24 -1.73 -17.46
N PRO A 110 -3.77 -0.49 -17.62
CA PRO A 110 -5.09 -0.12 -17.14
C PRO A 110 -6.23 -0.99 -17.66
N ASP A 111 -6.12 -1.52 -18.90
CA ASP A 111 -7.11 -2.44 -19.47
C ASP A 111 -7.14 -3.77 -18.72
N ILE A 112 -5.96 -4.30 -18.34
CA ILE A 112 -5.84 -5.52 -17.53
C ILE A 112 -6.45 -5.29 -16.14
N ILE A 113 -6.19 -4.14 -15.52
CA ILE A 113 -6.79 -3.79 -14.22
C ILE A 113 -8.31 -3.70 -14.34
N ALA A 114 -8.82 -3.04 -15.38
CA ALA A 114 -10.26 -2.91 -15.62
C ALA A 114 -10.93 -4.28 -15.77
N GLN A 115 -10.33 -5.18 -16.56
CA GLN A 115 -10.80 -6.55 -16.74
C GLN A 115 -10.82 -7.31 -15.41
N ARG A 116 -9.73 -7.32 -14.65
CA ARG A 116 -9.64 -8.00 -13.34
C ARG A 116 -10.70 -7.49 -12.36
N ARG A 117 -10.96 -6.19 -12.33
CA ARG A 117 -12.00 -5.60 -11.45
C ARG A 117 -13.40 -5.99 -11.89
N LYS A 118 -13.67 -6.05 -13.20
CA LYS A 118 -14.93 -6.52 -13.74
C LYS A 118 -15.18 -7.99 -13.37
N GLU A 119 -14.18 -8.84 -13.52
CA GLU A 119 -14.27 -10.28 -13.22
C GLU A 119 -14.44 -10.55 -11.70
N ARG A 120 -13.74 -9.80 -10.84
CA ARG A 120 -13.77 -10.01 -9.39
C ARG A 120 -15.01 -9.44 -8.71
N ASP A 121 -15.36 -8.20 -9.04
CA ASP A 121 -16.34 -7.39 -8.30
C ASP A 121 -17.55 -7.01 -9.15
N GLY A 122 -17.60 -7.36 -10.42
CA GLY A 122 -18.56 -6.84 -11.39
C GLY A 122 -18.40 -5.32 -11.65
N ALA A 123 -17.33 -4.71 -11.14
CA ALA A 123 -17.15 -3.27 -11.19
C ALA A 123 -16.78 -2.80 -12.60
N GLN A 124 -17.62 -1.93 -13.17
CA GLN A 124 -17.31 -1.21 -14.40
C GLN A 124 -16.54 0.05 -14.04
N VAL A 125 -15.22 0.03 -14.26
CA VAL A 125 -14.34 1.18 -14.01
C VAL A 125 -13.72 1.61 -15.32
N SER A 126 -13.74 2.90 -15.58
CA SER A 126 -13.14 3.47 -16.79
C SER A 126 -11.63 3.23 -16.80
N VAL A 127 -11.11 2.73 -17.92
CA VAL A 127 -9.67 2.59 -18.17
C VAL A 127 -8.95 3.93 -17.96
N GLN A 128 -9.60 5.04 -18.35
CA GLN A 128 -9.07 6.38 -18.17
C GLN A 128 -8.97 6.76 -16.67
N GLU A 129 -9.96 6.43 -15.86
CA GLU A 129 -9.90 6.65 -14.41
C GLU A 129 -8.76 5.86 -13.76
N ILE A 130 -8.58 4.60 -14.17
CA ILE A 130 -7.47 3.76 -13.69
C ILE A 130 -6.13 4.37 -14.06
N LYS A 131 -5.99 4.83 -15.32
CA LYS A 131 -4.78 5.48 -15.79
C LYS A 131 -4.44 6.75 -15.00
N LEU A 132 -5.44 7.59 -14.74
CA LEU A 132 -5.26 8.81 -13.93
C LEU A 132 -4.88 8.46 -12.49
N PHE A 133 -5.55 7.48 -11.90
CA PHE A 133 -5.25 7.04 -10.53
C PHE A 133 -3.83 6.48 -10.43
N GLN A 134 -3.40 5.59 -11.33
CA GLN A 134 -2.02 5.08 -11.33
C GLN A 134 -0.98 6.20 -11.52
N LYS A 135 -1.25 7.16 -12.42
CA LYS A 135 -0.35 8.30 -12.60
C LYS A 135 -0.18 9.09 -11.32
N GLU A 136 -1.26 9.31 -10.57
CA GLU A 136 -1.22 10.05 -9.32
C GLU A 136 -0.49 9.26 -8.21
N GLU A 137 -0.76 7.95 -8.08
CA GLU A 137 -0.02 7.04 -7.21
C GLU A 137 1.50 7.11 -7.48
N ILE A 138 1.92 6.98 -8.75
CA ILE A 138 3.33 7.05 -9.15
C ILE A 138 3.95 8.39 -8.78
N THR A 139 3.25 9.48 -9.11
CA THR A 139 3.75 10.84 -8.87
C THR A 139 3.96 11.09 -7.40
N TYR A 140 2.98 10.71 -6.59
CA TYR A 140 3.04 10.97 -5.17
C TYR A 140 3.98 9.99 -4.42
N ALA A 141 4.04 8.72 -4.83
CA ALA A 141 5.03 7.78 -4.29
C ALA A 141 6.46 8.26 -4.50
N ARG A 142 6.79 8.80 -5.69
CA ARG A 142 8.10 9.41 -5.97
C ARG A 142 8.39 10.62 -5.09
N GLN A 143 7.38 11.46 -4.86
CA GLN A 143 7.51 12.62 -3.98
C GLN A 143 7.80 12.18 -2.53
N VAL A 144 7.00 11.25 -1.99
CA VAL A 144 7.16 10.71 -0.64
C VAL A 144 8.53 10.03 -0.47
N ALA A 145 8.94 9.18 -1.41
CA ALA A 145 10.23 8.50 -1.35
C ALA A 145 11.41 9.48 -1.30
N ARG A 146 11.35 10.57 -2.09
CA ARG A 146 12.37 11.64 -2.05
C ARG A 146 12.39 12.37 -0.72
N GLN A 147 11.22 12.74 -0.19
CA GLN A 147 11.12 13.48 1.06
C GLN A 147 11.56 12.65 2.28
N LEU A 148 11.34 11.34 2.24
CA LEU A 148 11.80 10.41 3.28
C LEU A 148 13.24 9.91 3.05
N SER A 149 13.83 10.22 1.88
CA SER A 149 15.17 9.73 1.47
C SER A 149 15.27 8.20 1.46
N ILE A 150 14.18 7.52 1.04
CA ILE A 150 14.10 6.06 0.98
C ILE A 150 14.03 5.55 -0.46
N ARG A 151 14.34 4.27 -0.63
CA ARG A 151 14.32 3.61 -1.94
C ARG A 151 12.89 3.38 -2.43
N LEU A 152 12.68 3.54 -3.73
CA LEU A 152 11.41 3.27 -4.40
C LEU A 152 11.66 2.34 -5.58
N PHE A 153 10.97 1.20 -5.60
CA PHE A 153 10.84 0.33 -6.77
C PHE A 153 9.46 0.53 -7.41
N VAL A 154 9.43 0.79 -8.71
CA VAL A 154 8.18 0.87 -9.49
C VAL A 154 8.15 -0.30 -10.46
N SER A 155 7.24 -1.24 -10.28
CA SER A 155 7.08 -2.37 -11.18
C SER A 155 6.31 -1.97 -12.45
N ASN A 156 6.57 -2.66 -13.54
CA ASN A 156 5.83 -2.53 -14.79
C ASN A 156 5.17 -3.87 -15.15
N GLY A 157 4.01 -4.11 -14.55
CA GLY A 157 3.22 -5.31 -14.77
C GLY A 157 3.85 -6.58 -14.16
N LYS A 158 3.32 -7.73 -14.59
CA LYS A 158 3.69 -9.06 -14.09
C LYS A 158 5.19 -9.37 -14.23
N ASN A 159 5.83 -8.86 -15.28
CA ASN A 159 7.22 -9.19 -15.62
C ASN A 159 8.23 -8.65 -14.60
N ASP A 160 7.86 -7.65 -13.82
CA ASP A 160 8.76 -7.05 -12.84
C ASP A 160 8.51 -7.56 -11.41
N LEU A 161 7.57 -8.49 -11.19
CA LEU A 161 7.29 -8.98 -9.83
C LEU A 161 8.48 -9.71 -9.21
N LEU A 162 9.21 -10.51 -9.99
CA LEU A 162 10.43 -11.16 -9.49
C LEU A 162 11.53 -10.14 -9.18
N LYS A 163 11.67 -9.10 -9.98
CA LYS A 163 12.61 -8.00 -9.68
C LYS A 163 12.22 -7.26 -8.40
N ALA A 164 10.92 -7.11 -8.13
CA ALA A 164 10.45 -6.55 -6.87
C ALA A 164 10.78 -7.47 -5.67
N ILE A 165 10.69 -8.79 -5.83
CA ILE A 165 11.15 -9.76 -4.82
C ILE A 165 12.66 -9.64 -4.59
N ASP A 166 13.46 -9.55 -5.66
CA ASP A 166 14.90 -9.37 -5.53
C ASP A 166 15.27 -8.03 -4.87
N PHE A 167 14.49 -6.99 -5.12
CA PHE A 167 14.63 -5.72 -4.41
C PHE A 167 14.38 -5.88 -2.91
N ILE A 168 13.37 -6.65 -2.47
CA ILE A 168 13.16 -6.94 -1.05
C ILE A 168 14.35 -7.72 -0.47
N LYS A 169 14.80 -8.79 -1.16
CA LYS A 169 15.98 -9.58 -0.75
C LYS A 169 17.22 -8.71 -0.52
N PHE A 170 17.44 -7.76 -1.42
CA PHE A 170 18.53 -6.82 -1.30
C PHE A 170 18.41 -5.94 -0.04
N LEU A 171 17.21 -5.39 0.22
CA LEU A 171 16.98 -4.57 1.41
C LEU A 171 17.17 -5.33 2.73
N LEU A 172 16.68 -6.59 2.79
CA LEU A 172 16.81 -7.41 3.99
C LEU A 172 18.26 -7.75 4.33
N ARG A 173 19.12 -7.89 3.30
CA ARG A 173 20.57 -8.15 3.50
C ARG A 173 21.37 -6.93 3.95
N GLU A 174 20.91 -5.73 3.64
CA GLU A 174 21.59 -4.50 4.08
C GLU A 174 21.21 -4.10 5.52
N GLY A 175 20.13 -4.68 6.07
CA GLY A 175 19.66 -4.45 7.45
C GLY A 175 20.29 -5.38 8.49
N ASP A 176 21.00 -6.42 8.04
CA ASP A 176 21.78 -7.34 8.89
C ASP A 176 23.21 -6.79 9.04
#